data_0a2d20e46abb6ae3ca74802837bfc6d2
#
_entry.id   0a2d20e46abb6ae3ca74802837bfc6d2
#
_cell.length_a   1.000
_cell.length_b   1.000
_cell.length_c   1.000
_cell.angle_alpha   90.00
_cell.angle_beta   90.00
_cell.angle_gamma   90.00
#
_symmetry.space_group_name_H-M   'P 1'
#
loop_
_entity.id
_entity.type
_entity.pdbx_description
1 polymer ?
#
loop_
_entity_poly.entity_id
_entity_poly.type
_entity_poly.pdbx_seq_one_letter_code
_entity_poly.pdbx_strand_id
1 'polypeptide(L)'
;MPLFRHPNDNNMLPFFVLVISTLALRALGAAGLLPLDSWALCLRGGLALMFLFTASAHWGKRRRDLIAMVPRVFPRPDLMVSVTGVLEIFGALGLLIPMTAAAAAVCLALLLLALFPANVRAARENLTIGGRPATPLPLRALLQLVFISALIIAAFPGDLRRAAQ
;
A
#
# COMPACT_ATOMS: atom_id res chain seq x y z
N MET A 1 32.49 3.84 8.96
CA MET A 1 31.51 2.78 8.70
C MET A 1 30.29 3.00 9.60
N PRO A 2 29.18 3.64 9.16
CA PRO A 2 27.99 3.82 9.99
C PRO A 2 26.99 2.74 9.65
N LEU A 3 26.99 1.65 10.43
CA LEU A 3 26.13 0.47 10.27
C LEU A 3 24.69 0.62 10.82
N PHE A 4 24.34 1.77 11.39
CA PHE A 4 22.99 2.02 11.89
C PHE A 4 22.47 3.35 11.37
N ARG A 5 21.95 3.32 10.13
CA ARG A 5 21.05 4.37 9.65
C ARG A 5 19.69 4.12 10.30
N HIS A 6 19.23 5.03 11.14
CA HIS A 6 17.88 4.97 11.73
C HIS A 6 16.84 4.69 10.64
N PRO A 7 15.92 3.72 10.86
CA PRO A 7 14.82 3.49 9.94
C PRO A 7 14.02 4.79 9.83
N ASN A 8 13.75 5.17 8.60
CA ASN A 8 13.18 6.46 8.28
C ASN A 8 11.66 6.37 8.48
N ASP A 9 11.14 6.85 9.61
CA ASP A 9 9.75 6.70 10.04
C ASP A 9 8.71 7.09 8.97
N ASN A 10 9.04 8.06 8.12
CA ASN A 10 8.11 8.52 7.07
C ASN A 10 7.86 7.50 5.95
N ASN A 11 8.78 6.56 5.72
CA ASN A 11 8.60 5.52 4.71
C ASN A 11 7.80 4.32 5.25
N MET A 12 7.61 4.26 6.56
CA MET A 12 6.77 3.27 7.24
C MET A 12 5.33 3.77 7.42
N LEU A 13 5.03 5.03 7.08
CA LEU A 13 3.69 5.62 7.28
C LEU A 13 2.56 4.78 6.67
N PRO A 14 2.65 4.25 5.42
CA PRO A 14 1.58 3.41 4.89
C PRO A 14 1.32 2.16 5.74
N PHE A 15 2.37 1.55 6.28
CA PHE A 15 2.25 0.41 7.18
C PHE A 15 1.53 0.79 8.48
N PHE A 16 1.91 1.89 9.11
CA PHE A 16 1.22 2.37 10.31
C PHE A 16 -0.24 2.74 10.03
N VAL A 17 -0.53 3.38 8.88
CA VAL A 17 -1.90 3.66 8.47
C VAL A 17 -2.70 2.36 8.35
N LEU A 18 -2.17 1.33 7.68
CA LEU A 18 -2.83 0.03 7.56
C LEU A 18 -3.14 -0.59 8.94
N VAL A 19 -2.13 -0.69 9.80
CA VAL A 19 -2.27 -1.35 11.11
C VAL A 19 -3.24 -0.58 12.00
N ILE A 20 -3.02 0.73 12.16
CA ILE A 20 -3.82 1.59 13.05
C ILE A 20 -5.28 1.63 12.58
N SER A 21 -5.53 1.83 11.29
CA SER A 21 -6.90 1.88 10.77
C SER A 21 -7.61 0.53 10.87
N THR A 22 -6.92 -0.59 10.61
CA THR A 22 -7.52 -1.93 10.76
C THR A 22 -7.89 -2.20 12.23
N LEU A 23 -7.01 -1.88 13.17
CA LEU A 23 -7.28 -2.07 14.61
C LEU A 23 -8.38 -1.12 15.11
N ALA A 24 -8.38 0.13 14.67
CA ALA A 24 -9.43 1.10 15.02
C ALA A 24 -10.80 0.64 14.51
N LEU A 25 -10.89 0.20 13.25
CA LEU A 25 -12.14 -0.34 12.68
C LEU A 25 -12.60 -1.59 13.44
N ARG A 26 -11.67 -2.45 13.85
CA ARG A 26 -12.00 -3.65 14.66
C ARG A 26 -12.50 -3.28 16.05
N ALA A 27 -11.90 -2.28 16.69
CA ALA A 27 -12.34 -1.78 17.99
C ALA A 27 -13.74 -1.15 17.91
N LEU A 28 -14.02 -0.34 16.88
CA LEU A 28 -15.35 0.25 16.64
C LEU A 28 -16.41 -0.83 16.36
N GLY A 29 -16.07 -1.89 15.60
CA GLY A 29 -16.96 -3.03 15.40
C GLY A 29 -17.22 -3.78 16.71
N ALA A 30 -16.19 -4.05 17.52
CA ALA A 30 -16.34 -4.73 18.81
C ALA A 30 -17.17 -3.91 19.82
N ALA A 31 -17.12 -2.58 19.73
CA ALA A 31 -17.93 -1.68 20.54
C ALA A 31 -19.40 -1.55 20.04
N GLY A 32 -19.77 -2.23 18.94
CA GLY A 32 -21.11 -2.16 18.34
C GLY A 32 -21.41 -0.83 17.62
N LEU A 33 -20.41 0.03 17.42
CA LEU A 33 -20.58 1.33 16.77
C LEU A 33 -20.63 1.25 15.23
N LEU A 34 -20.08 0.16 14.67
CA LEU A 34 -20.07 -0.10 13.22
C LEU A 34 -20.37 -1.58 12.97
N PRO A 35 -21.05 -1.94 11.85
CA PRO A 35 -21.32 -3.34 11.48
C PRO A 35 -20.07 -4.01 10.89
N LEU A 36 -18.99 -4.06 11.66
CA LEU A 36 -17.67 -4.59 11.28
C LEU A 36 -17.31 -5.83 12.11
N ASP A 37 -18.08 -6.90 11.91
CA ASP A 37 -17.99 -8.11 12.74
C ASP A 37 -16.79 -9.01 12.38
N SER A 38 -16.21 -8.84 11.19
CA SER A 38 -15.13 -9.69 10.71
C SER A 38 -13.80 -8.95 10.53
N TRP A 39 -12.71 -9.64 10.86
CA TRP A 39 -11.36 -9.15 10.59
C TRP A 39 -11.10 -8.83 9.11
N ALA A 40 -11.72 -9.58 8.20
CA ALA A 40 -11.61 -9.36 6.77
C ALA A 40 -12.21 -8.01 6.34
N LEU A 41 -13.36 -7.63 6.88
CA LEU A 41 -13.96 -6.30 6.63
C LEU A 41 -13.10 -5.18 7.18
N CYS A 42 -12.59 -5.34 8.42
CA CYS A 42 -11.70 -4.36 9.02
C CYS A 42 -10.39 -4.21 8.21
N LEU A 43 -9.83 -5.32 7.73
CA LEU A 43 -8.62 -5.32 6.91
C LEU A 43 -8.87 -4.64 5.55
N ARG A 44 -10.01 -4.88 4.89
CA ARG A 44 -10.41 -4.18 3.66
C ARG A 44 -10.50 -2.66 3.88
N GLY A 45 -11.14 -2.24 4.97
CA GLY A 45 -11.21 -0.83 5.36
C GLY A 45 -9.83 -0.23 5.63
N GLY A 46 -8.97 -0.94 6.34
CA GLY A 46 -7.59 -0.54 6.62
C GLY A 46 -6.75 -0.40 5.36
N LEU A 47 -6.84 -1.37 4.44
CA LEU A 47 -6.20 -1.32 3.12
C LEU A 47 -6.72 -0.16 2.28
N ALA A 48 -8.03 0.06 2.24
CA ALA A 48 -8.63 1.18 1.51
C ALA A 48 -8.08 2.52 2.01
N LEU A 49 -8.06 2.75 3.33
CA LEU A 49 -7.50 3.97 3.93
C LEU A 49 -6.01 4.11 3.63
N MET A 50 -5.24 3.03 3.70
CA MET A 50 -3.82 3.03 3.35
C MET A 50 -3.61 3.44 1.88
N PHE A 51 -4.35 2.84 0.93
CA PHE A 51 -4.21 3.17 -0.50
C PHE A 51 -4.69 4.59 -0.82
N LEU A 52 -5.75 5.09 -0.20
CA LEU A 52 -6.15 6.49 -0.33
C LEU A 52 -5.08 7.45 0.21
N PHE A 53 -4.45 7.09 1.33
CA PHE A 53 -3.33 7.86 1.88
C PHE A 53 -2.13 7.86 0.92
N THR A 54 -1.74 6.70 0.36
CA THR A 54 -0.63 6.64 -0.62
C THR A 54 -0.98 7.35 -1.91
N ALA A 55 -2.21 7.22 -2.40
CA ALA A 55 -2.70 7.91 -3.58
C ALA A 55 -2.57 9.44 -3.46
N SER A 56 -2.77 10.01 -2.27
CA SER A 56 -2.62 11.45 -2.05
C SER A 56 -1.24 11.99 -2.41
N ALA A 57 -0.20 11.15 -2.32
CA ALA A 57 1.17 11.53 -2.67
C ALA A 57 1.36 11.79 -4.17
N HIS A 58 0.50 11.21 -5.03
CA HIS A 58 0.59 11.35 -6.49
C HIS A 58 0.25 12.76 -6.99
N TRP A 59 -0.51 13.54 -6.20
CA TRP A 59 -0.86 14.95 -6.52
C TRP A 59 -0.31 15.94 -5.48
N GLY A 60 0.27 15.43 -4.38
CA GLY A 60 0.80 16.24 -3.29
C GLY A 60 2.27 16.65 -3.48
N LYS A 61 2.87 17.11 -2.39
CA LYS A 61 4.28 17.57 -2.34
C LYS A 61 5.28 16.49 -2.77
N ARG A 62 4.93 15.20 -2.67
CA ARG A 62 5.79 14.06 -3.02
C ARG A 62 5.73 13.66 -4.50
N ARG A 63 4.88 14.32 -5.31
CA ARG A 63 4.72 13.99 -6.74
C ARG A 63 6.04 14.01 -7.50
N ARG A 64 6.91 15.00 -7.24
CA ARG A 64 8.24 15.10 -7.91
C ARG A 64 9.13 13.92 -7.56
N ASP A 65 9.10 13.47 -6.32
CA ASP A 65 9.88 12.32 -5.86
C ASP A 65 9.38 11.02 -6.51
N LEU A 66 8.05 10.85 -6.62
CA LEU A 66 7.45 9.70 -7.32
C LEU A 66 7.81 9.67 -8.80
N ILE A 67 7.77 10.82 -9.48
CA ILE A 67 8.21 10.94 -10.88
C ILE A 67 9.69 10.54 -11.03
N ALA A 68 10.55 10.95 -10.11
CA ALA A 68 11.97 10.59 -10.10
C ALA A 68 12.20 9.08 -9.92
N MET A 69 11.29 8.36 -9.27
CA MET A 69 11.37 6.90 -9.08
C MET A 69 11.02 6.11 -10.35
N VAL A 70 10.23 6.67 -11.28
CA VAL A 70 9.82 5.97 -12.51
C VAL A 70 11.05 5.60 -13.33
N PRO A 71 11.23 4.32 -13.76
CA PRO A 71 12.36 3.92 -14.60
C PRO A 71 12.44 4.74 -15.89
N ARG A 72 13.68 5.08 -16.32
CA ARG A 72 13.95 5.95 -17.47
C ARG A 72 13.45 5.40 -18.81
N VAL A 73 13.11 4.12 -18.87
CA VAL A 73 12.54 3.47 -20.05
C VAL A 73 11.14 4.00 -20.38
N PHE A 74 10.44 4.57 -19.42
CA PHE A 74 9.09 5.10 -19.64
C PHE A 74 9.15 6.57 -20.11
N PRO A 75 8.54 6.89 -21.29
CA PRO A 75 8.67 8.21 -21.91
C PRO A 75 7.89 9.33 -21.20
N ARG A 76 6.87 8.96 -20.38
CA ARG A 76 5.98 9.90 -19.67
C ARG A 76 5.84 9.54 -18.19
N PRO A 77 6.85 9.80 -17.37
CA PRO A 77 6.83 9.41 -15.96
C PRO A 77 5.76 10.15 -15.16
N ASP A 78 5.41 11.37 -15.53
CA ASP A 78 4.32 12.18 -14.96
C ASP A 78 2.94 11.55 -15.16
N LEU A 79 2.69 11.02 -16.37
CA LEU A 79 1.46 10.30 -16.68
C LEU A 79 1.39 8.99 -15.91
N MET A 80 2.49 8.24 -15.84
CA MET A 80 2.57 6.99 -15.06
C MET A 80 2.20 7.21 -13.61
N VAL A 81 2.76 8.26 -12.99
CA VAL A 81 2.44 8.63 -11.61
C VAL A 81 0.95 8.98 -11.45
N SER A 82 0.36 9.72 -12.39
CA SER A 82 -1.07 10.06 -12.33
C SER A 82 -1.96 8.83 -12.47
N VAL A 83 -1.67 7.96 -13.46
CA VAL A 83 -2.44 6.74 -13.71
C VAL A 83 -2.39 5.80 -12.51
N THR A 84 -1.21 5.57 -11.94
CA THR A 84 -1.06 4.69 -10.78
C THR A 84 -1.82 5.22 -9.56
N GLY A 85 -1.80 6.53 -9.31
CA GLY A 85 -2.59 7.14 -8.24
C GLY A 85 -4.10 6.98 -8.45
N VAL A 86 -4.58 7.13 -9.69
CA VAL A 86 -6.00 6.89 -10.03
C VAL A 86 -6.37 5.42 -9.80
N LEU A 87 -5.50 4.48 -10.21
CA LEU A 87 -5.73 3.04 -9.99
C LEU A 87 -5.74 2.68 -8.50
N GLU A 88 -4.89 3.33 -7.67
CA GLU A 88 -4.93 3.17 -6.21
C GLU A 88 -6.28 3.61 -5.63
N ILE A 89 -6.82 4.76 -6.07
CA ILE A 89 -8.13 5.27 -5.60
C ILE A 89 -9.25 4.29 -6.00
N PHE A 90 -9.32 3.90 -7.27
CA PHE A 90 -10.36 2.95 -7.72
C PHE A 90 -10.24 1.60 -7.02
N GLY A 91 -9.03 1.10 -6.84
CA GLY A 91 -8.77 -0.12 -6.09
C GLY A 91 -9.21 0.00 -4.63
N ALA A 92 -8.90 1.11 -3.96
CA ALA A 92 -9.31 1.37 -2.58
C ALA A 92 -10.83 1.40 -2.44
N LEU A 93 -11.53 2.09 -3.35
CA LEU A 93 -13.00 2.11 -3.36
C LEU A 93 -13.59 0.73 -3.66
N GLY A 94 -12.98 -0.01 -4.61
CA GLY A 94 -13.38 -1.36 -4.95
C GLY A 94 -13.24 -2.36 -3.81
N LEU A 95 -12.28 -2.18 -2.89
CA LEU A 95 -12.13 -3.00 -1.68
C LEU A 95 -13.32 -2.87 -0.72
N LEU A 96 -13.99 -1.73 -0.70
CA LEU A 96 -15.12 -1.46 0.20
C LEU A 96 -16.42 -2.05 -0.31
N ILE A 97 -16.52 -2.39 -1.58
CA ILE A 97 -17.72 -2.96 -2.21
C ILE A 97 -17.57 -4.48 -2.23
N PRO A 98 -18.45 -5.26 -1.55
CA PRO A 98 -18.30 -6.72 -1.43
C PRO A 98 -18.16 -7.45 -2.76
N MET A 99 -18.90 -7.04 -3.79
CA MET A 99 -18.90 -7.67 -5.11
C MET A 99 -17.58 -7.46 -5.88
N THR A 100 -16.89 -6.37 -5.65
CA THR A 100 -15.65 -6.01 -6.36
C THR A 100 -14.38 -6.21 -5.52
N ALA A 101 -14.54 -6.49 -4.22
CA ALA A 101 -13.43 -6.51 -3.27
C ALA A 101 -12.30 -7.49 -3.66
N ALA A 102 -12.65 -8.71 -4.12
CA ALA A 102 -11.66 -9.68 -4.56
C ALA A 102 -10.91 -9.22 -5.82
N ALA A 103 -11.62 -8.72 -6.82
CA ALA A 103 -11.02 -8.20 -8.04
C ALA A 103 -10.16 -6.97 -7.75
N ALA A 104 -10.63 -6.05 -6.93
CA ALA A 104 -9.87 -4.88 -6.51
C ALA A 104 -8.57 -5.25 -5.77
N ALA A 105 -8.63 -6.23 -4.86
CA ALA A 105 -7.45 -6.71 -4.15
C ALA A 105 -6.41 -7.32 -5.10
N VAL A 106 -6.85 -8.14 -6.07
CA VAL A 106 -5.95 -8.70 -7.08
C VAL A 106 -5.34 -7.60 -7.95
N CYS A 107 -6.14 -6.65 -8.44
CA CYS A 107 -5.65 -5.52 -9.22
C CYS A 107 -4.63 -4.67 -8.47
N LEU A 108 -4.88 -4.37 -7.18
CA LEU A 108 -3.94 -3.63 -6.33
C LEU A 108 -2.66 -4.43 -6.07
N ALA A 109 -2.74 -5.75 -5.88
CA ALA A 109 -1.56 -6.59 -5.73
C ALA A 109 -0.70 -6.58 -7.01
N LEU A 110 -1.32 -6.68 -8.20
CA LEU A 110 -0.64 -6.55 -9.48
C LEU A 110 -0.04 -5.16 -9.67
N LEU A 111 -0.75 -4.10 -9.26
CA LEU A 111 -0.23 -2.73 -9.29
C LEU A 111 1.02 -2.59 -8.41
N LEU A 112 1.01 -3.13 -7.18
CA LEU A 112 2.19 -3.14 -6.31
C LEU A 112 3.36 -3.85 -6.97
N LEU A 113 3.15 -5.00 -7.62
CA LEU A 113 4.19 -5.71 -8.37
C LEU A 113 4.72 -4.87 -9.53
N ALA A 114 3.84 -4.20 -10.28
CA ALA A 114 4.22 -3.32 -11.38
C ALA A 114 5.01 -2.09 -10.91
N LEU A 115 4.79 -1.61 -9.69
CA LEU A 115 5.52 -0.50 -9.08
C LEU A 115 6.86 -0.92 -8.47
N PHE A 116 7.15 -2.22 -8.34
CA PHE A 116 8.39 -2.71 -7.74
C PHE A 116 9.67 -2.22 -8.44
N PRO A 117 9.76 -2.14 -9.79
CA PRO A 117 10.92 -1.57 -10.46
C PRO A 117 11.23 -0.13 -10.04
N ALA A 118 10.21 0.70 -9.77
CA ALA A 118 10.40 2.05 -9.25
C ALA A 118 10.97 2.03 -7.81
N ASN A 119 10.53 1.08 -6.97
CA ASN A 119 11.08 0.87 -5.64
C ASN A 119 12.54 0.42 -5.69
N VAL A 120 12.90 -0.48 -6.62
CA VAL A 120 14.29 -0.92 -6.85
C VAL A 120 15.16 0.26 -7.28
N ARG A 121 14.69 1.07 -8.23
CA ARG A 121 15.41 2.25 -8.69
C ARG A 121 15.64 3.25 -7.56
N ALA A 122 14.61 3.57 -6.77
CA ALA A 122 14.72 4.49 -5.65
C ALA A 122 15.80 4.06 -4.64
N ALA A 123 15.89 2.75 -4.36
CA ALA A 123 16.88 2.21 -3.43
C ALA A 123 18.29 2.16 -4.03
N ARG A 124 18.44 1.80 -5.31
CA ARG A 124 19.74 1.67 -5.98
C ARG A 124 20.37 3.03 -6.29
N GLU A 125 19.58 4.00 -6.73
CA GLU A 125 20.05 5.35 -7.04
C GLU A 125 20.09 6.27 -5.81
N ASN A 126 19.79 5.74 -4.60
CA ASN A 126 19.73 6.51 -3.35
C ASN A 126 18.89 7.78 -3.46
N LEU A 127 17.73 7.69 -4.13
CA LEU A 127 16.85 8.83 -4.31
C LEU A 127 16.36 9.39 -2.98
N THR A 128 16.01 10.67 -2.95
CA THR A 128 15.38 11.29 -1.79
C THR A 128 13.86 11.30 -1.96
N ILE A 129 13.14 10.96 -0.89
CA ILE A 129 11.68 10.97 -0.85
C ILE A 129 11.25 11.80 0.36
N GLY A 130 10.56 12.91 0.11
CA GLY A 130 10.21 13.86 1.18
C GLY A 130 11.42 14.46 1.88
N GLY A 131 12.49 14.72 1.13
CA GLY A 131 13.76 15.30 1.65
C GLY A 131 14.66 14.33 2.42
N ARG A 132 14.33 13.02 2.41
CA ARG A 132 15.11 11.99 3.12
C ARG A 132 15.51 10.86 2.18
N PRO A 133 16.64 10.16 2.43
CA PRO A 133 17.05 9.02 1.61
C PRO A 133 15.96 7.95 1.55
N ALA A 134 15.81 7.35 0.37
CA ALA A 134 14.90 6.22 0.18
C ALA A 134 15.25 5.07 1.13
N THR A 135 14.21 4.35 1.61
CA THR A 135 14.38 3.15 2.44
C THR A 135 15.21 2.10 1.69
N PRO A 136 16.04 1.31 2.40
CA PRO A 136 16.79 0.22 1.80
C PRO A 136 15.87 -0.80 1.10
N LEU A 137 16.36 -1.39 0.00
CA LEU A 137 15.58 -2.31 -0.82
C LEU A 137 14.97 -3.49 -0.04
N PRO A 138 15.68 -4.16 0.89
CA PRO A 138 15.09 -5.27 1.66
C PRO A 138 13.85 -4.86 2.45
N LEU A 139 13.87 -3.69 3.08
CA LEU A 139 12.72 -3.20 3.82
C LEU A 139 11.54 -2.84 2.90
N ARG A 140 11.82 -2.24 1.72
CA ARG A 140 10.78 -1.98 0.70
C ARG A 140 10.15 -3.26 0.19
N ALA A 141 10.96 -4.29 -0.09
CA ALA A 141 10.48 -5.59 -0.52
C ALA A 141 9.64 -6.26 0.58
N LEU A 142 10.09 -6.22 1.82
CA LEU A 142 9.33 -6.76 2.96
C LEU A 142 7.97 -6.07 3.11
N LEU A 143 7.93 -4.74 3.10
CA LEU A 143 6.68 -3.98 3.20
C LEU A 143 5.73 -4.32 2.04
N GLN A 144 6.27 -4.45 0.82
CA GLN A 144 5.47 -4.84 -0.33
C GLN A 144 4.88 -6.24 -0.18
N LEU A 145 5.65 -7.20 0.32
CA LEU A 145 5.15 -8.56 0.62
C LEU A 145 4.05 -8.53 1.68
N VAL A 146 4.20 -7.72 2.72
CA VAL A 146 3.17 -7.52 3.75
C VAL A 146 1.87 -6.98 3.13
N PHE A 147 1.95 -5.96 2.28
CA PHE A 147 0.77 -5.37 1.64
C PHE A 147 0.10 -6.35 0.67
N ILE A 148 0.87 -7.08 -0.15
CA ILE A 148 0.33 -8.10 -1.06
C ILE A 148 -0.33 -9.23 -0.26
N SER A 149 0.29 -9.70 0.82
CA SER A 149 -0.30 -10.73 1.69
C SER A 149 -1.60 -10.25 2.32
N ALA A 150 -1.64 -9.00 2.81
CA ALA A 150 -2.85 -8.40 3.36
C ALA A 150 -3.97 -8.30 2.32
N LEU A 151 -3.66 -7.96 1.07
CA LEU A 151 -4.62 -7.94 -0.04
C LEU A 151 -5.16 -9.34 -0.35
N ILE A 152 -4.31 -10.37 -0.37
CA ILE A 152 -4.73 -11.76 -0.59
C ILE A 152 -5.66 -12.23 0.53
N ILE A 153 -5.30 -11.97 1.79
CA ILE A 153 -6.14 -12.29 2.96
C ILE A 153 -7.50 -11.58 2.88
N ALA A 154 -7.50 -10.31 2.48
CA ALA A 154 -8.72 -9.53 2.32
C ALA A 154 -9.59 -10.01 1.14
N ALA A 155 -8.98 -10.51 0.06
CA ALA A 155 -9.68 -11.02 -1.11
C ALA A 155 -10.43 -12.32 -0.82
N PHE A 156 -9.80 -13.26 -0.09
CA PHE A 156 -10.27 -14.65 0.08
C PHE A 156 -10.41 -15.03 1.57
N PRO A 157 -11.31 -14.39 2.33
CA PRO A 157 -11.41 -14.60 3.77
C PRO A 157 -11.92 -16.00 4.18
N GLY A 158 -12.55 -16.73 3.26
CA GLY A 158 -13.10 -18.08 3.51
C GLY A 158 -12.11 -19.21 3.30
N ASP A 159 -11.16 -19.06 2.39
CA ASP A 159 -10.25 -20.14 1.99
C ASP A 159 -9.17 -20.40 3.06
N LEU A 160 -8.74 -19.38 3.78
CA LEU A 160 -7.78 -19.52 4.88
C LEU A 160 -8.36 -20.28 6.09
N ARG A 161 -9.67 -20.20 6.34
CA ARG A 161 -10.33 -20.99 7.39
C ARG A 161 -10.46 -22.46 7.03
N ARG A 162 -10.60 -22.80 5.73
CA ARG A 162 -10.66 -24.19 5.25
C ARG A 162 -9.29 -24.87 5.22
N ALA A 163 -8.23 -24.12 4.98
CA ALA A 163 -6.87 -24.64 4.98
C ALA A 163 -6.31 -24.92 6.39
N ALA A 164 -6.95 -24.37 7.44
CA ALA A 164 -6.57 -24.53 8.85
C ALA A 164 -7.38 -25.61 9.59
N GLN A 165 -8.33 -26.29 8.92
CA GLN A 165 -9.11 -27.45 9.43
C GLN A 165 -8.64 -28.75 8.79
#